data_0d36f8cee23efaee94c4be2fae00ecea
#
_entry.id   0d36f8cee23efaee94c4be2fae00ecea
#
_cell.length_a   1.000
_cell.length_b   1.000
_cell.length_c   1.000
_cell.angle_alpha   90.00
_cell.angle_beta   90.00
_cell.angle_gamma   90.00
#
_symmetry.space_group_name_H-M   'P 1'
#
loop_
_entity.id
_entity.type
_entity.pdbx_description
1 polymer ?
#
loop_
_entity_poly.entity_id
_entity_poly.type
_entity_poly.pdbx_seq_one_letter_code
_entity_poly.pdbx_strand_id
1 'polypeptide(L)' 'MKFARLGSIGGERPFVLIDGKYYDLSSVTKDIDGTFFSTGGVESARAAVDAGFLPGV' A
#
# COMPACT_ATOMS: atom_id res chain seq x y z
N MET A 1 6.88 -5.10 7.52
CA MET A 1 5.94 -4.40 6.61
C MET A 1 4.52 -4.71 7.00
N LYS A 2 3.71 -3.70 7.18
CA LYS A 2 2.29 -3.86 7.54
C LYS A 2 1.42 -3.10 6.56
N PHE A 3 0.24 -3.63 6.28
CA PHE A 3 -0.74 -2.97 5.41
C PHE A 3 -1.86 -2.38 6.25
N ALA A 4 -2.37 -1.23 5.82
CA ALA A 4 -3.46 -0.53 6.51
C ALA A 4 -4.35 0.18 5.51
N ARG A 5 -5.59 0.43 5.92
CA ARG A 5 -6.52 1.30 5.21
C ARG A 5 -6.69 2.55 6.05
N LEU A 6 -6.37 3.70 5.48
CA LEU A 6 -6.43 4.98 6.19
C LEU A 6 -7.32 5.95 5.44
N GLY A 7 -8.01 6.80 6.18
CA GLY A 7 -8.87 7.83 5.63
C GLY A 7 -10.27 7.79 6.22
N SER A 8 -11.18 8.57 5.62
CA SER A 8 -12.57 8.65 6.05
C SER A 8 -13.35 7.40 5.66
N ILE A 9 -14.43 7.11 6.36
CA ILE A 9 -15.34 6.02 6.00
C ILE A 9 -15.82 6.23 4.57
N GLY A 10 -15.67 5.20 3.74
CA GLY A 10 -16.02 5.26 2.31
C GLY A 10 -14.95 5.89 1.43
N GLY A 11 -13.90 6.47 2.01
CA GLY A 11 -12.78 7.05 1.26
C GLY A 11 -11.43 6.52 1.71
N GLU A 12 -11.39 5.35 2.34
CA GLU A 12 -10.14 4.76 2.80
C GLU A 12 -9.24 4.41 1.61
N ARG A 13 -7.94 4.61 1.81
CA ARG A 13 -6.91 4.28 0.83
C ARG A 13 -6.01 3.19 1.37
N PRO A 14 -5.45 2.35 0.50
CA PRO A 14 -4.46 1.36 0.93
C PRO A 14 -3.12 2.03 1.22
N PHE A 15 -2.52 1.65 2.35
CA PHE A 15 -1.19 2.10 2.75
C PHE A 15 -0.34 0.94 3.19
N VAL A 16 0.97 1.10 3.11
CA VAL A 16 1.92 0.17 3.70
C VAL A 16 2.79 0.91 4.72
N LEU A 17 3.00 0.28 5.87
CA LEU A 17 3.86 0.81 6.93
C LEU A 17 5.20 0.07 6.88
N ILE A 18 6.27 0.80 6.69
CA ILE A 18 7.64 0.27 6.65
C ILE A 18 8.53 1.19 7.48
N ASP A 19 9.19 0.64 8.49
CA ASP A 19 10.12 1.36 9.36
C ASP A 19 9.50 2.63 9.98
N GLY A 20 8.24 2.52 10.40
CA GLY A 20 7.51 3.62 11.04
C GLY A 20 6.99 4.67 10.07
N LYS A 21 7.07 4.45 8.77
CA LYS A 21 6.60 5.41 7.76
C LYS A 21 5.53 4.77 6.89
N TYR A 22 4.44 5.52 6.66
CA TYR A 22 3.36 5.10 5.78
C TYR A 22 3.62 5.53 4.34
N TYR A 23 3.30 4.65 3.40
CA TYR A 23 3.36 4.94 1.97
C TYR A 23 2.00 4.65 1.35
N ASP A 24 1.52 5.57 0.50
CA ASP A 24 0.24 5.44 -0.19
C ASP A 24 0.36 4.43 -1.33
N LEU A 25 -0.46 3.39 -1.31
CA LEU A 25 -0.46 2.33 -2.32
C LEU A 25 -1.50 2.53 -3.42
N SER A 26 -2.20 3.66 -3.46
CA SER A 26 -3.29 3.88 -4.42
C SER A 26 -2.87 3.73 -5.88
N SER A 27 -1.61 4.01 -6.19
CA SER A 27 -1.08 3.84 -7.55
C SER A 27 -0.74 2.38 -7.90
N VAL A 28 -0.64 1.52 -6.89
CA VAL A 28 -0.31 0.10 -7.07
C VAL A 28 -1.57 -0.75 -7.07
N THR A 29 -2.49 -0.47 -6.17
CA THR A 29 -3.72 -1.23 -6.02
C THR A 29 -4.86 -0.34 -5.54
N LYS A 30 -6.08 -0.73 -5.84
CA LYS A 30 -7.27 -0.02 -5.34
C LYS A 30 -7.56 -0.37 -3.89
N ASP A 31 -7.22 -1.57 -3.47
CA ASP A 31 -7.49 -2.05 -2.12
C ASP A 31 -6.55 -3.18 -1.77
N ILE A 32 -6.43 -3.42 -0.47
CA ILE A 32 -5.64 -4.54 0.07
C ILE A 32 -6.63 -5.66 0.35
N ASP A 33 -6.86 -6.50 -0.63
CA ASP A 33 -7.83 -7.59 -0.57
C ASP A 33 -7.20 -8.92 -1.00
N GLY A 34 -8.02 -9.96 -1.11
CA GLY A 34 -7.54 -11.27 -1.52
C GLY A 34 -6.88 -11.26 -2.90
N THR A 35 -7.40 -10.47 -3.83
CA THR A 35 -6.82 -10.34 -5.16
C THR A 35 -5.44 -9.71 -5.09
N PHE A 36 -5.28 -8.66 -4.26
CA PHE A 36 -3.98 -8.03 -4.05
C PHE A 36 -2.94 -9.06 -3.60
N PHE A 37 -3.26 -9.86 -2.58
CA PHE A 37 -2.34 -10.85 -2.05
C PHE A 37 -2.09 -12.00 -3.02
N SER A 38 -3.11 -12.46 -3.74
CA SER A 38 -2.97 -13.61 -4.66
C SER A 38 -2.23 -13.27 -5.94
N THR A 39 -2.15 -12.00 -6.32
CA THR A 39 -1.47 -11.56 -7.55
C THR A 39 -0.07 -11.00 -7.31
N GLY A 40 0.53 -11.28 -6.16
CA GLY A 40 1.88 -10.81 -5.84
C GLY A 40 1.94 -9.36 -5.42
N GLY A 41 0.84 -8.82 -4.88
CA GLY A 41 0.76 -7.40 -4.49
C GLY A 41 1.79 -7.01 -3.44
N VAL A 42 2.13 -7.90 -2.51
CA VAL A 42 3.14 -7.62 -1.48
C VAL A 42 4.49 -7.33 -2.13
N GLU A 43 4.91 -8.13 -3.10
CA GLU A 43 6.17 -7.92 -3.81
C GLU A 43 6.13 -6.64 -4.65
N SER A 44 5.01 -6.38 -5.31
CA SER A 44 4.82 -5.16 -6.09
C SER A 44 4.89 -3.91 -5.23
N ALA A 45 4.27 -3.94 -4.04
CA ALA A 45 4.31 -2.84 -3.09
C ALA A 45 5.74 -2.59 -2.61
N ARG A 46 6.47 -3.64 -2.26
CA ARG A 46 7.84 -3.52 -1.82
C ARG A 46 8.74 -2.94 -2.91
N ALA A 47 8.59 -3.43 -4.13
CA ALA A 47 9.37 -2.91 -5.27
C ALA A 47 9.08 -1.43 -5.51
N ALA A 48 7.83 -1.01 -5.39
CA ALA A 48 7.45 0.39 -5.57
C ALA A 48 8.04 1.28 -4.48
N VAL A 49 8.05 0.81 -3.23
CA VAL A 49 8.68 1.54 -2.11
C VAL A 49 10.18 1.65 -2.33
N ASP A 50 10.84 0.56 -2.69
CA ASP A 50 12.29 0.53 -2.90
C ASP A 50 12.70 1.42 -4.08
N ALA A 51 11.87 1.53 -5.09
CA ALA A 51 12.11 2.39 -6.24
C ALA A 51 11.76 3.86 -6.00
N GLY A 52 11.13 4.18 -4.87
CA GLY A 52 10.76 5.55 -4.53
C GLY A 52 9.53 6.07 -5.28
N PHE A 53 8.69 5.19 -5.81
CA PHE A 53 7.51 5.58 -6.56
C PHE A 53 6.32 5.98 -5.68
N LEU A 54 6.31 5.58 -4.41
CA LEU A 54 5.16 5.80 -3.54
C LEU A 54 5.34 7.06 -2.71
N PRO A 55 4.32 7.93 -2.64
CA PRO A 55 4.39 9.10 -1.77
C PRO A 55 4.37 8.65 -0.31
N GLY A 56 5.30 9.19 0.47
CA GLY A 56 5.32 9.02 1.91
C GLY A 56 4.32 9.96 2.58
N VAL A 57 3.80 9.51 3.71
CA VAL A 57 2.83 10.30 4.49
C VAL A 57 3.37 10.59 5.87
#